data_75e6cde0f109cfa940811af2db588d5b
#
_entry.id   75e6cde0f109cfa940811af2db588d5b
#
_cell.length_a   1.000
_cell.length_b   1.000
_cell.length_c   1.000
_cell.angle_alpha   90.00
_cell.angle_beta   90.00
_cell.angle_gamma   90.00
#
_symmetry.space_group_name_H-M   'P 1'
#
loop_
_entity.id
_entity.type
_entity.pdbx_description
1 polymer ?
#
loop_
_entity_poly.entity_id
_entity_poly.type
_entity_poly.pdbx_seq_one_letter_code
_entity_poly.pdbx_strand_id
1 'polypeptide(L)'
;MYPRLKIYLKRIEENTRVIRQLCAGYGIRVMGVTKACCGAPELAEAYQAGGLAMIGDSRVANLKKMENIKAEKWLIRPPMLSEIEDLVRYADVSLQSEMETVRAINKECEKQRKRHKIILMMDLGDIREGYVDEEELIAAAVETEKLSHVDLYGIGTNLTCFSFIQADEEKMERLAEMRKKVENAAGHTLEIVSGGNSAALDLMMRGGICEGVDNFRLGESLLFGKERSRYTFLPGTRNDGFILECEVVEAKVKPSLPWGTAGVDSYGRKPVFTNRGEKRKKVICAIGRQDFDAETATPVDEGILILGASSDHLMLDVTDSVKEYKVGDIVELRLGYFSVLRAFTSPYVEKIFLKK
;
A
#
# COMPACT_ATOMS: atom_id res chain seq x y z
N MET A 1 -7.25 -6.52 24.71
CA MET A 1 -7.53 -5.13 25.16
C MET A 1 -8.04 -4.31 23.97
N TYR A 2 -8.82 -3.25 24.15
CA TYR A 2 -9.19 -2.32 23.07
C TYR A 2 -8.28 -1.10 23.07
N PRO A 3 -8.07 -0.43 21.91
CA PRO A 3 -8.60 -0.77 20.59
C PRO A 3 -7.90 -1.99 19.97
N ARG A 4 -8.60 -2.72 19.11
CA ARG A 4 -8.03 -3.87 18.39
C ARG A 4 -8.46 -3.94 16.95
N LEU A 5 -7.56 -4.37 16.07
CA LEU A 5 -7.79 -4.55 14.65
C LEU A 5 -7.94 -6.03 14.34
N LYS A 6 -9.13 -6.45 13.92
CA LYS A 6 -9.39 -7.78 13.35
C LYS A 6 -8.97 -7.80 11.88
N ILE A 7 -8.12 -8.74 11.51
CA ILE A 7 -7.62 -8.93 10.16
C ILE A 7 -8.12 -10.29 9.66
N TYR A 8 -9.02 -10.29 8.69
CA TYR A 8 -9.65 -11.48 8.13
C TYR A 8 -8.80 -12.00 6.96
N LEU A 9 -7.82 -12.83 7.25
CA LEU A 9 -6.84 -13.33 6.28
C LEU A 9 -7.49 -14.05 5.09
N LYS A 10 -8.57 -14.82 5.33
CA LYS A 10 -9.27 -15.54 4.27
C LYS A 10 -9.90 -14.61 3.23
N ARG A 11 -10.42 -13.45 3.66
CA ARG A 11 -10.98 -12.43 2.76
C ARG A 11 -9.91 -11.79 1.89
N ILE A 12 -8.72 -11.59 2.45
CA ILE A 12 -7.55 -11.06 1.72
C ILE A 12 -6.99 -12.10 0.75
N GLU A 13 -6.93 -13.36 1.14
CA GLU A 13 -6.59 -14.49 0.25
C GLU A 13 -7.56 -14.58 -0.94
N GLU A 14 -8.86 -14.46 -0.70
CA GLU A 14 -9.90 -14.48 -1.74
C GLU A 14 -9.71 -13.31 -2.72
N ASN A 15 -9.56 -12.08 -2.23
CA ASN A 15 -9.24 -10.92 -3.05
C ASN A 15 -7.99 -11.16 -3.90
N THR A 16 -6.94 -11.67 -3.29
CA THR A 16 -5.66 -11.96 -3.95
C THR A 16 -5.85 -12.95 -5.10
N ARG A 17 -6.60 -14.03 -4.87
CA ARG A 17 -6.88 -15.05 -5.89
C ARG A 17 -7.66 -14.46 -7.07
N VAL A 18 -8.72 -13.70 -6.78
CA VAL A 18 -9.56 -13.06 -7.82
C VAL A 18 -8.74 -12.09 -8.65
N ILE A 19 -8.01 -11.20 -8.02
CA ILE A 19 -7.23 -10.16 -8.72
C ILE A 19 -6.06 -10.78 -9.49
N ARG A 20 -5.37 -11.79 -8.92
CA ARG A 20 -4.33 -12.51 -9.64
C ARG A 20 -4.87 -13.19 -10.90
N GLN A 21 -6.04 -13.84 -10.83
CA GLN A 21 -6.67 -14.47 -11.98
C GLN A 21 -7.08 -13.43 -13.04
N LEU A 22 -7.64 -12.30 -12.61
CA LEU A 22 -7.97 -11.19 -13.50
C LEU A 22 -6.71 -10.70 -14.24
N CYS A 23 -5.63 -10.39 -13.54
CA CYS A 23 -4.38 -9.93 -14.12
C CYS A 23 -3.74 -10.97 -15.06
N ALA A 24 -3.79 -12.24 -14.69
CA ALA A 24 -3.26 -13.33 -15.52
C ALA A 24 -3.95 -13.44 -16.89
N GLY A 25 -5.26 -13.09 -16.96
CA GLY A 25 -6.00 -13.01 -18.22
C GLY A 25 -5.47 -11.95 -19.19
N TYR A 26 -4.69 -10.98 -18.68
CA TYR A 26 -4.00 -9.94 -19.46
C TYR A 26 -2.48 -10.14 -19.54
N GLY A 27 -1.98 -11.32 -19.14
CA GLY A 27 -0.54 -11.62 -19.15
C GLY A 27 0.26 -10.91 -18.04
N ILE A 28 -0.39 -10.32 -17.04
CA ILE A 28 0.24 -9.55 -15.97
C ILE A 28 0.49 -10.43 -14.73
N ARG A 29 1.75 -10.50 -14.32
CA ARG A 29 2.18 -11.12 -13.05
C ARG A 29 1.94 -10.14 -11.90
N VAL A 30 1.42 -10.62 -10.80
CA VAL A 30 1.10 -9.80 -9.62
C VAL A 30 2.12 -10.01 -8.51
N MET A 31 2.65 -8.91 -7.98
CA MET A 31 3.37 -8.86 -6.72
C MET A 31 2.45 -8.34 -5.61
N GLY A 32 2.41 -9.00 -4.47
CA GLY A 32 1.67 -8.55 -3.28
C GLY A 32 2.50 -7.59 -2.42
N VAL A 33 1.99 -6.38 -2.16
CA VAL A 33 2.69 -5.35 -1.39
C VAL A 33 2.18 -5.30 0.05
N THR A 34 3.08 -5.50 1.03
CA THR A 34 2.77 -5.61 2.46
C THR A 34 2.98 -4.33 3.28
N LYS A 35 3.48 -3.26 2.67
CA LYS A 35 3.94 -2.04 3.37
C LYS A 35 2.89 -1.42 4.31
N ALA A 36 1.60 -1.42 3.93
CA ALA A 36 0.53 -0.87 4.75
C ALA A 36 0.30 -1.68 6.04
N CYS A 37 0.72 -2.95 6.05
CA CYS A 37 0.59 -3.87 7.18
C CYS A 37 1.96 -4.18 7.83
N CYS A 38 2.93 -3.28 7.70
CA CYS A 38 4.26 -3.35 8.33
C CYS A 38 5.00 -4.69 8.10
N GLY A 39 4.80 -5.32 6.94
CA GLY A 39 5.41 -6.60 6.60
C GLY A 39 4.97 -7.75 7.51
N ALA A 40 3.69 -7.78 7.91
CA ALA A 40 3.15 -8.86 8.72
C ALA A 40 3.26 -10.20 7.96
N PRO A 41 3.95 -11.21 8.51
CA PRO A 41 4.12 -12.51 7.85
C PRO A 41 2.80 -13.18 7.51
N GLU A 42 1.77 -13.03 8.35
CA GLU A 42 0.44 -13.59 8.14
C GLU A 42 -0.24 -13.05 6.87
N LEU A 43 0.02 -11.78 6.53
CA LEU A 43 -0.46 -11.18 5.27
C LEU A 43 0.29 -11.75 4.06
N ALA A 44 1.60 -11.92 4.18
CA ALA A 44 2.41 -12.54 3.14
C ALA A 44 1.97 -13.99 2.88
N GLU A 45 1.68 -14.76 3.94
CA GLU A 45 1.09 -16.11 3.84
C GLU A 45 -0.27 -16.10 3.12
N ALA A 46 -1.14 -15.11 3.43
CA ALA A 46 -2.43 -14.98 2.75
C ALA A 46 -2.27 -14.66 1.26
N TYR A 47 -1.29 -13.82 0.89
CA TYR A 47 -0.94 -13.56 -0.51
C TYR A 47 -0.43 -14.82 -1.22
N GLN A 48 0.43 -15.60 -0.58
CA GLN A 48 0.89 -16.89 -1.13
C GLN A 48 -0.26 -17.89 -1.30
N ALA A 49 -1.15 -18.01 -0.31
CA ALA A 49 -2.33 -18.86 -0.39
C ALA A 49 -3.29 -18.40 -1.52
N GLY A 50 -3.32 -17.10 -1.84
CA GLY A 50 -3.97 -16.52 -3.02
C GLY A 50 -3.24 -16.77 -4.34
N GLY A 51 -2.03 -17.37 -4.30
CA GLY A 51 -1.25 -17.81 -5.46
C GLY A 51 -0.15 -16.84 -5.90
N LEU A 52 0.30 -15.91 -5.06
CA LEU A 52 1.41 -15.01 -5.40
C LEU A 52 2.76 -15.63 -5.06
N ALA A 53 3.72 -15.50 -5.97
CA ALA A 53 5.11 -15.92 -5.80
C ALA A 53 6.06 -14.75 -5.47
N MET A 54 5.60 -13.50 -5.62
CA MET A 54 6.37 -12.28 -5.40
C MET A 54 5.73 -11.44 -4.30
N ILE A 55 6.54 -10.96 -3.35
CA ILE A 55 6.09 -10.10 -2.24
C ILE A 55 7.03 -8.90 -2.16
N GLY A 56 6.45 -7.71 -2.05
CA GLY A 56 7.19 -6.46 -1.96
C GLY A 56 6.88 -5.65 -0.71
N ASP A 57 7.89 -4.99 -0.18
CA ASP A 57 7.73 -4.02 0.90
C ASP A 57 8.65 -2.81 0.68
N SER A 58 8.29 -1.67 1.25
CA SER A 58 9.10 -0.44 1.17
C SER A 58 10.17 -0.34 2.26
N ARG A 59 10.29 -1.31 3.13
CA ARG A 59 11.24 -1.33 4.25
C ARG A 59 11.99 -2.66 4.31
N VAL A 60 13.31 -2.60 4.36
CA VAL A 60 14.15 -3.80 4.56
C VAL A 60 13.81 -4.49 5.88
N ALA A 61 13.56 -3.70 6.94
CA ALA A 61 13.13 -4.23 8.23
C ALA A 61 11.82 -5.05 8.18
N ASN A 62 10.93 -4.74 7.25
CA ASN A 62 9.71 -5.52 7.02
C ASN A 62 10.02 -6.81 6.24
N LEU A 63 10.89 -6.74 5.23
CA LEU A 63 11.35 -7.94 4.49
C LEU A 63 12.04 -8.93 5.43
N LYS A 64 12.83 -8.45 6.40
CA LYS A 64 13.44 -9.26 7.44
C LYS A 64 12.42 -10.03 8.27
N LYS A 65 11.27 -9.43 8.64
CA LYS A 65 10.20 -10.17 9.35
C LYS A 65 9.63 -11.33 8.53
N MET A 66 9.71 -11.22 7.20
CA MET A 66 9.21 -12.20 6.25
C MET A 66 10.32 -13.14 5.72
N GLU A 67 11.47 -13.26 6.40
CA GLU A 67 12.60 -14.06 5.92
C GLU A 67 12.23 -15.53 5.65
N ASN A 68 11.33 -16.10 6.46
CA ASN A 68 10.86 -17.47 6.32
C ASN A 68 9.75 -17.68 5.28
N ILE A 69 9.25 -16.61 4.67
CA ILE A 69 8.26 -16.68 3.61
C ILE A 69 8.93 -17.11 2.30
N LYS A 70 8.45 -18.19 1.70
CA LYS A 70 8.98 -18.75 0.44
C LYS A 70 8.45 -18.00 -0.78
N ALA A 71 8.84 -16.75 -0.93
CA ALA A 71 8.50 -15.90 -2.06
C ALA A 71 9.72 -15.08 -2.48
N GLU A 72 9.79 -14.65 -3.74
CA GLU A 72 10.76 -13.66 -4.18
C GLU A 72 10.42 -12.32 -3.51
N LYS A 73 11.39 -11.76 -2.76
CA LYS A 73 11.21 -10.57 -1.93
C LYS A 73 11.80 -9.34 -2.59
N TRP A 74 10.98 -8.32 -2.74
CA TRP A 74 11.35 -7.08 -3.41
C TRP A 74 11.36 -5.90 -2.46
N LEU A 75 12.44 -5.12 -2.45
CA LEU A 75 12.38 -3.76 -1.91
C LEU A 75 11.81 -2.82 -2.99
N ILE A 76 10.62 -2.27 -2.74
CA ILE A 76 9.87 -1.46 -3.73
C ILE A 76 10.07 0.05 -3.56
N ARG A 77 11.21 0.47 -3.06
CA ARG A 77 11.75 1.84 -3.09
C ARG A 77 13.26 1.79 -3.25
N PRO A 78 13.89 2.87 -3.73
CA PRO A 78 15.36 2.97 -3.68
C PRO A 78 15.86 2.80 -2.25
N PRO A 79 16.90 1.98 -2.01
CA PRO A 79 17.43 1.75 -0.66
C PRO A 79 18.26 2.94 -0.16
N MET A 80 18.35 3.04 1.16
CA MET A 80 19.35 3.89 1.82
C MET A 80 20.71 3.17 1.79
N LEU A 81 21.80 3.91 1.63
CA LEU A 81 23.15 3.34 1.71
C LEU A 81 23.42 2.64 3.05
N SER A 82 22.81 3.13 4.13
CA SER A 82 22.94 2.56 5.47
C SER A 82 22.19 1.24 5.68
N GLU A 83 21.33 0.80 4.74
CA GLU A 83 20.58 -0.46 4.84
C GLU A 83 21.01 -1.52 3.81
N ILE A 84 22.10 -1.26 3.05
CA ILE A 84 22.55 -2.15 1.95
C ILE A 84 22.95 -3.55 2.46
N GLU A 85 23.57 -3.66 3.62
CA GLU A 85 23.90 -4.96 4.21
C GLU A 85 22.66 -5.83 4.45
N ASP A 86 21.65 -5.26 5.11
CA ASP A 86 20.38 -5.94 5.35
C ASP A 86 19.57 -6.13 4.05
N LEU A 87 19.65 -5.21 3.10
CA LEU A 87 19.02 -5.36 1.79
C LEU A 87 19.49 -6.62 1.08
N VAL A 88 20.81 -6.80 0.93
CA VAL A 88 21.43 -7.98 0.28
C VAL A 88 21.11 -9.26 1.04
N ARG A 89 20.86 -9.17 2.33
CA ARG A 89 20.53 -10.32 3.16
C ARG A 89 19.07 -10.76 3.03
N TYR A 90 18.12 -9.83 2.95
CA TYR A 90 16.68 -10.09 3.11
C TYR A 90 15.83 -9.80 1.87
N ALA A 91 16.39 -9.21 0.81
CA ALA A 91 15.71 -9.00 -0.45
C ALA A 91 16.41 -9.72 -1.60
N ASP A 92 15.63 -10.21 -2.55
CA ASP A 92 16.11 -10.83 -3.78
C ASP A 92 16.23 -9.81 -4.92
N VAL A 93 15.32 -8.80 -4.90
CA VAL A 93 15.20 -7.76 -5.93
C VAL A 93 15.02 -6.40 -5.28
N SER A 94 15.55 -5.33 -5.89
CA SER A 94 15.26 -3.96 -5.47
C SER A 94 15.07 -2.99 -6.64
N LEU A 95 14.21 -1.98 -6.43
CA LEU A 95 14.01 -0.88 -7.38
C LEU A 95 15.12 0.15 -7.20
N GLN A 96 15.71 0.61 -8.31
CA GLN A 96 16.87 1.50 -8.32
C GLN A 96 16.65 2.70 -9.26
N SER A 97 17.17 3.85 -8.85
CA SER A 97 17.22 5.09 -9.64
C SER A 97 18.55 5.82 -9.51
N GLU A 98 19.53 5.23 -8.81
CA GLU A 98 20.84 5.82 -8.54
C GLU A 98 21.94 4.77 -8.67
N MET A 99 22.94 5.02 -9.51
CA MET A 99 24.06 4.10 -9.70
C MET A 99 24.97 4.00 -8.48
N GLU A 100 24.99 4.99 -7.61
CA GLU A 100 25.73 4.91 -6.35
C GLU A 100 25.22 3.77 -5.46
N THR A 101 23.89 3.61 -5.35
CA THR A 101 23.29 2.50 -4.59
C THR A 101 23.51 1.15 -5.27
N VAL A 102 23.44 1.09 -6.61
CA VAL A 102 23.72 -0.13 -7.38
C VAL A 102 25.16 -0.62 -7.15
N ARG A 103 26.15 0.30 -7.21
CA ARG A 103 27.55 -0.02 -6.92
C ARG A 103 27.76 -0.49 -5.47
N ALA A 104 27.06 0.14 -4.52
CA ALA A 104 27.11 -0.27 -3.11
C ALA A 104 26.52 -1.66 -2.91
N ILE A 105 25.40 -1.99 -3.56
CA ILE A 105 24.80 -3.33 -3.57
C ILE A 105 25.80 -4.34 -4.15
N ASN A 106 26.41 -4.06 -5.31
CA ASN A 106 27.39 -4.96 -5.92
C ASN A 106 28.55 -5.27 -4.96
N LYS A 107 29.11 -4.26 -4.32
CA LYS A 107 30.20 -4.42 -3.35
C LYS A 107 29.77 -5.25 -2.12
N GLU A 108 28.55 -5.06 -1.65
CA GLU A 108 28.04 -5.81 -0.51
C GLU A 108 27.72 -7.26 -0.88
N CYS A 109 27.18 -7.48 -2.09
CA CYS A 109 26.98 -8.82 -2.64
C CYS A 109 28.28 -9.63 -2.71
N GLU A 110 29.38 -8.99 -3.14
CA GLU A 110 30.71 -9.62 -3.13
C GLU A 110 31.11 -10.10 -1.73
N LYS A 111 30.96 -9.25 -0.71
CA LYS A 111 31.26 -9.59 0.68
C LYS A 111 30.41 -10.75 1.20
N GLN A 112 29.09 -10.72 0.90
CA GLN A 112 28.16 -11.76 1.33
C GLN A 112 28.14 -13.00 0.43
N ARG A 113 28.90 -13.01 -0.67
CA ARG A 113 28.94 -14.09 -1.70
C ARG A 113 27.55 -14.38 -2.27
N LYS A 114 26.81 -13.30 -2.58
CA LYS A 114 25.46 -13.35 -3.15
C LYS A 114 25.42 -12.66 -4.50
N ARG A 115 24.28 -12.78 -5.15
CA ARG A 115 23.86 -11.93 -6.28
C ARG A 115 22.57 -11.24 -5.90
N HIS A 116 22.31 -10.08 -6.51
CA HIS A 116 21.12 -9.31 -6.26
C HIS A 116 20.54 -8.81 -7.58
N LYS A 117 19.22 -8.95 -7.76
CA LYS A 117 18.52 -8.51 -8.95
C LYS A 117 18.09 -7.04 -8.77
N ILE A 118 18.23 -6.24 -9.81
CA ILE A 118 17.77 -4.85 -9.78
C ILE A 118 16.79 -4.55 -10.90
N ILE A 119 15.90 -3.61 -10.64
CA ILE A 119 14.99 -3.02 -11.61
C ILE A 119 15.31 -1.53 -11.67
N LEU A 120 15.71 -1.03 -12.84
CA LEU A 120 15.90 0.39 -13.05
C LEU A 120 14.55 1.08 -13.27
N MET A 121 14.31 2.15 -12.53
CA MET A 121 13.04 2.85 -12.57
C MET A 121 13.08 4.01 -13.57
N MET A 122 12.03 4.13 -14.38
CA MET A 122 11.76 5.25 -15.26
C MET A 122 10.65 6.12 -14.67
N ASP A 123 10.86 7.42 -14.54
CA ASP A 123 9.80 8.36 -14.17
C ASP A 123 9.02 8.79 -15.41
N LEU A 124 7.75 8.45 -15.44
CA LEU A 124 6.82 8.78 -16.52
C LEU A 124 5.85 9.91 -16.12
N GLY A 125 6.30 10.83 -15.25
CA GLY A 125 5.61 12.06 -14.92
C GLY A 125 5.02 12.13 -13.52
N ASP A 126 5.18 11.10 -12.66
CA ASP A 126 4.79 11.19 -11.23
C ASP A 126 5.78 12.04 -10.41
N ILE A 127 6.95 12.33 -10.97
CA ILE A 127 8.03 13.16 -10.40
C ILE A 127 8.40 12.66 -8.99
N ARG A 128 8.70 11.37 -8.89
CA ARG A 128 9.08 10.74 -7.63
C ARG A 128 10.43 10.04 -7.75
N GLU A 129 10.49 8.75 -8.05
CA GLU A 129 11.74 8.04 -8.29
C GLU A 129 11.83 7.55 -9.73
N GLY A 130 13.03 7.58 -10.29
CA GLY A 130 13.31 7.08 -11.63
C GLY A 130 14.06 8.07 -12.50
N TYR A 131 14.62 7.55 -13.57
CA TYR A 131 15.26 8.34 -14.62
C TYR A 131 14.18 8.99 -15.49
N VAL A 132 14.29 10.30 -15.70
CA VAL A 132 13.44 11.06 -16.64
C VAL A 132 14.03 10.99 -18.04
N ASP A 133 15.36 11.06 -18.12
CA ASP A 133 16.12 10.97 -19.37
C ASP A 133 16.35 9.50 -19.76
N GLU A 134 16.04 9.18 -21.00
CA GLU A 134 16.16 7.81 -21.53
C GLU A 134 17.63 7.39 -21.73
N GLU A 135 18.49 8.32 -22.10
CA GLU A 135 19.92 8.04 -22.31
C GLU A 135 20.62 7.78 -20.96
N GLU A 136 20.23 8.50 -19.90
CA GLU A 136 20.73 8.24 -18.56
C GLU A 136 20.31 6.84 -18.06
N LEU A 137 19.07 6.42 -18.32
CA LEU A 137 18.59 5.09 -17.95
C LEU A 137 19.34 4.00 -18.73
N ILE A 138 19.56 4.20 -20.04
CA ILE A 138 20.33 3.26 -20.86
C ILE A 138 21.78 3.18 -20.38
N ALA A 139 22.40 4.33 -20.07
CA ALA A 139 23.76 4.36 -19.52
C ALA A 139 23.86 3.61 -18.19
N ALA A 140 22.86 3.77 -17.31
CA ALA A 140 22.78 3.04 -16.05
C ALA A 140 22.64 1.53 -16.28
N ALA A 141 21.86 1.10 -17.27
CA ALA A 141 21.73 -0.30 -17.64
C ALA A 141 23.07 -0.89 -18.13
N VAL A 142 23.76 -0.20 -19.05
CA VAL A 142 25.08 -0.61 -19.54
C VAL A 142 26.13 -0.64 -18.45
N GLU A 143 26.07 0.27 -17.48
CA GLU A 143 26.98 0.26 -16.35
C GLU A 143 26.68 -0.92 -15.41
N THR A 144 25.40 -1.23 -15.17
CA THR A 144 24.96 -2.36 -14.34
C THR A 144 25.51 -3.68 -14.89
N GLU A 145 25.48 -3.90 -16.22
CA GLU A 145 26.01 -5.11 -16.87
C GLU A 145 27.51 -5.32 -16.65
N LYS A 146 28.27 -4.27 -16.29
CA LYS A 146 29.69 -4.40 -15.96
C LYS A 146 29.95 -4.86 -14.51
N LEU A 147 28.91 -4.90 -13.69
CA LEU A 147 29.01 -5.29 -12.28
C LEU A 147 28.81 -6.80 -12.12
N SER A 148 29.69 -7.44 -11.36
CA SER A 148 29.78 -8.91 -11.32
C SER A 148 28.76 -9.59 -10.41
N HIS A 149 28.13 -8.86 -9.47
CA HIS A 149 27.29 -9.43 -8.41
C HIS A 149 25.87 -8.88 -8.41
N VAL A 150 25.50 -8.03 -9.37
CA VAL A 150 24.13 -7.59 -9.60
C VAL A 150 23.66 -8.05 -10.97
N ASP A 151 22.38 -8.29 -11.11
CA ASP A 151 21.73 -8.70 -12.35
C ASP A 151 20.71 -7.62 -12.73
N LEU A 152 20.80 -7.07 -13.94
CA LEU A 152 19.75 -6.22 -14.48
C LEU A 152 18.54 -7.09 -14.82
N TYR A 153 17.59 -7.14 -13.89
CA TYR A 153 16.43 -8.01 -13.97
C TYR A 153 15.30 -7.40 -14.80
N GLY A 154 15.21 -6.08 -14.80
CA GLY A 154 14.14 -5.39 -15.51
C GLY A 154 14.17 -3.88 -15.40
N ILE A 155 13.12 -3.30 -15.96
CA ILE A 155 12.78 -1.88 -15.76
C ILE A 155 11.39 -1.73 -15.18
N GLY A 156 11.07 -0.55 -14.69
CA GLY A 156 9.73 -0.30 -14.17
C GLY A 156 9.41 1.19 -14.04
N THR A 157 8.15 1.47 -13.78
CA THR A 157 7.68 2.82 -13.45
C THR A 157 6.76 2.79 -12.23
N ASN A 158 6.55 3.94 -11.61
CA ASN A 158 5.49 4.12 -10.64
C ASN A 158 4.72 5.40 -10.93
N LEU A 159 3.41 5.33 -10.88
CA LEU A 159 2.50 6.43 -11.16
C LEU A 159 1.49 6.58 -10.02
N THR A 160 0.81 7.73 -9.95
CA THR A 160 -0.32 8.02 -9.06
C THR A 160 0.03 8.16 -7.56
N CYS A 161 1.30 8.00 -7.17
CA CYS A 161 1.67 7.95 -5.76
C CYS A 161 2.06 9.31 -5.16
N PHE A 162 2.54 10.23 -5.97
CA PHE A 162 2.98 11.56 -5.52
C PHE A 162 2.23 12.69 -6.25
N SER A 163 2.33 12.76 -7.57
CA SER A 163 1.66 13.78 -8.38
C SER A 163 0.29 13.35 -8.89
N PHE A 164 -0.19 12.16 -8.52
CA PHE A 164 -1.48 11.59 -8.91
C PHE A 164 -1.67 11.43 -10.43
N ILE A 165 -0.55 11.40 -11.18
CA ILE A 165 -0.57 11.18 -12.63
C ILE A 165 -1.04 9.75 -12.91
N GLN A 166 -2.09 9.63 -13.71
CA GLN A 166 -2.67 8.34 -14.06
C GLN A 166 -1.81 7.58 -15.07
N ALA A 167 -1.86 6.26 -14.98
CA ALA A 167 -1.38 5.41 -16.05
C ALA A 167 -2.28 5.57 -17.29
N ASP A 168 -1.67 5.68 -18.45
CA ASP A 168 -2.32 5.73 -19.75
C ASP A 168 -1.55 4.90 -20.78
N GLU A 169 -2.15 4.72 -21.96
CA GLU A 169 -1.59 3.91 -23.04
C GLU A 169 -0.23 4.43 -23.49
N GLU A 170 -0.08 5.75 -23.70
CA GLU A 170 1.18 6.38 -24.15
C GLU A 170 2.34 6.09 -23.19
N LYS A 171 2.10 6.17 -21.88
CA LYS A 171 3.13 5.86 -20.86
C LYS A 171 3.52 4.38 -20.86
N MET A 172 2.54 3.49 -21.07
CA MET A 172 2.82 2.05 -21.14
C MET A 172 3.58 1.68 -22.42
N GLU A 173 3.23 2.28 -23.55
CA GLU A 173 3.97 2.14 -24.80
C GLU A 173 5.41 2.65 -24.67
N ARG A 174 5.59 3.83 -24.06
CA ARG A 174 6.92 4.39 -23.81
C ARG A 174 7.77 3.48 -22.90
N LEU A 175 7.17 2.87 -21.88
CA LEU A 175 7.88 1.90 -21.04
C LEU A 175 8.28 0.64 -21.83
N ALA A 176 7.40 0.13 -22.68
CA ALA A 176 7.67 -1.03 -23.53
C ALA A 176 8.73 -0.75 -24.62
N GLU A 177 8.76 0.46 -25.16
CA GLU A 177 9.83 0.90 -26.07
C GLU A 177 11.17 1.02 -25.34
N MET A 178 11.15 1.57 -24.13
CA MET A 178 12.35 1.63 -23.29
C MET A 178 12.89 0.25 -22.97
N ARG A 179 12.03 -0.74 -22.71
CA ARG A 179 12.45 -2.15 -22.59
C ARG A 179 13.36 -2.56 -23.76
N LYS A 180 12.89 -2.34 -25.01
CA LYS A 180 13.65 -2.72 -26.23
C LYS A 180 14.99 -2.00 -26.32
N LYS A 181 15.03 -0.70 -25.98
CA LYS A 181 16.27 0.09 -25.98
C LYS A 181 17.27 -0.45 -24.96
N VAL A 182 16.80 -0.75 -23.76
CA VAL A 182 17.63 -1.31 -22.68
C VAL A 182 18.11 -2.72 -23.03
N GLU A 183 17.25 -3.61 -23.54
CA GLU A 183 17.62 -4.95 -23.98
C GLU A 183 18.70 -4.92 -25.07
N ASN A 184 18.56 -4.01 -26.05
CA ASN A 184 19.56 -3.83 -27.10
C ASN A 184 20.91 -3.35 -26.53
N ALA A 185 20.90 -2.44 -25.57
CA ALA A 185 22.11 -1.89 -24.96
C ALA A 185 22.77 -2.87 -23.96
N ALA A 186 21.99 -3.64 -23.23
CA ALA A 186 22.44 -4.64 -22.26
C ALA A 186 22.88 -5.96 -22.95
N GLY A 187 22.36 -6.24 -24.15
CA GLY A 187 22.69 -7.46 -24.90
C GLY A 187 21.93 -8.71 -24.45
N HIS A 188 20.89 -8.57 -23.65
CA HIS A 188 20.02 -9.67 -23.21
C HIS A 188 18.58 -9.21 -22.99
N THR A 189 17.66 -10.16 -22.92
CA THR A 189 16.23 -9.91 -22.63
C THR A 189 16.00 -9.67 -21.16
N LEU A 190 15.19 -8.66 -20.84
CA LEU A 190 14.76 -8.40 -19.47
C LEU A 190 13.66 -9.37 -19.02
N GLU A 191 13.77 -9.86 -17.81
CA GLU A 191 12.83 -10.83 -17.22
C GLU A 191 11.49 -10.18 -16.84
N ILE A 192 11.48 -8.87 -16.53
CA ILE A 192 10.30 -8.19 -16.01
C ILE A 192 10.23 -6.72 -16.42
N VAL A 193 9.01 -6.28 -16.73
CA VAL A 193 8.68 -4.86 -16.92
C VAL A 193 7.53 -4.48 -16.00
N SER A 194 7.85 -3.77 -14.92
CA SER A 194 6.91 -3.46 -13.86
C SER A 194 6.19 -2.15 -14.09
N GLY A 195 5.00 -2.21 -14.71
CA GLY A 195 4.29 -1.05 -15.28
C GLY A 195 3.33 -0.35 -14.32
N GLY A 196 3.18 -0.77 -13.05
CA GLY A 196 2.24 -0.03 -12.23
C GLY A 196 1.88 -0.65 -10.89
N ASN A 197 0.88 -0.02 -10.28
CA ASN A 197 0.31 -0.37 -8.99
C ASN A 197 -1.23 -0.55 -9.09
N SER A 198 -1.95 -0.50 -7.98
CA SER A 198 -3.42 -0.66 -7.95
C SER A 198 -4.19 0.34 -8.83
N ALA A 199 -3.59 1.46 -9.23
CA ALA A 199 -4.23 2.43 -10.14
C ALA A 199 -4.15 2.02 -11.62
N ALA A 200 -3.26 1.08 -11.99
CA ALA A 200 -3.15 0.60 -13.37
C ALA A 200 -4.21 -0.46 -13.74
N LEU A 201 -4.96 -0.98 -12.76
CA LEU A 201 -5.95 -2.03 -13.01
C LEU A 201 -7.09 -1.59 -13.92
N ASP A 202 -7.58 -0.35 -13.78
CA ASP A 202 -8.62 0.17 -14.68
C ASP A 202 -8.12 0.28 -16.12
N LEU A 203 -6.90 0.76 -16.33
CA LEU A 203 -6.27 0.81 -17.65
C LEU A 203 -6.13 -0.60 -18.24
N MET A 204 -5.67 -1.56 -17.45
CA MET A 204 -5.55 -2.96 -17.86
C MET A 204 -6.90 -3.54 -18.30
N MET A 205 -7.95 -3.35 -17.50
CA MET A 205 -9.30 -3.88 -17.81
C MET A 205 -9.90 -3.26 -19.06
N ARG A 206 -9.49 -2.05 -19.43
CA ARG A 206 -9.89 -1.40 -20.69
C ARG A 206 -9.02 -1.79 -21.89
N GLY A 207 -8.03 -2.67 -21.69
CA GLY A 207 -7.12 -3.10 -22.75
C GLY A 207 -5.98 -2.12 -23.07
N GLY A 208 -5.76 -1.12 -22.21
CA GLY A 208 -4.73 -0.09 -22.43
C GLY A 208 -3.33 -0.46 -21.93
N ILE A 209 -3.06 -1.71 -21.56
CA ILE A 209 -1.70 -2.20 -21.28
C ILE A 209 -1.16 -2.89 -22.53
N CYS A 210 -0.09 -2.35 -23.07
CA CYS A 210 0.54 -2.90 -24.26
C CYS A 210 1.39 -4.15 -23.97
N GLU A 211 1.67 -4.93 -25.01
CA GLU A 211 2.62 -6.02 -24.95
C GLU A 211 4.01 -5.51 -24.50
N GLY A 212 4.63 -6.23 -23.59
CA GLY A 212 5.95 -5.88 -23.06
C GLY A 212 5.92 -5.30 -21.63
N VAL A 213 4.74 -4.96 -21.10
CA VAL A 213 4.53 -4.69 -19.67
C VAL A 213 3.87 -5.92 -19.05
N ASP A 214 4.49 -6.53 -18.05
CA ASP A 214 4.12 -7.87 -17.59
C ASP A 214 4.01 -8.02 -16.04
N ASN A 215 4.16 -6.92 -15.28
CA ASN A 215 4.08 -6.99 -13.82
C ASN A 215 3.40 -5.77 -13.22
N PHE A 216 2.56 -6.03 -12.19
CA PHE A 216 2.01 -5.00 -11.30
C PHE A 216 2.33 -5.29 -9.84
N ARG A 217 2.60 -4.22 -9.09
CA ARG A 217 2.87 -4.21 -7.65
C ARG A 217 1.61 -3.76 -6.90
N LEU A 218 0.79 -4.72 -6.47
CA LEU A 218 -0.53 -4.46 -5.92
C LEU A 218 -0.51 -4.54 -4.38
N GLY A 219 -1.03 -3.53 -3.73
CA GLY A 219 -1.26 -3.49 -2.29
C GLY A 219 -2.72 -3.20 -1.99
N GLU A 220 -3.15 -1.99 -2.28
CA GLU A 220 -4.49 -1.51 -1.94
C GLU A 220 -5.61 -2.38 -2.51
N SER A 221 -5.49 -2.81 -3.77
CA SER A 221 -6.50 -3.68 -4.39
C SER A 221 -6.61 -5.03 -3.70
N LEU A 222 -5.49 -5.65 -3.31
CA LEU A 222 -5.50 -6.94 -2.64
C LEU A 222 -6.13 -6.85 -1.24
N LEU A 223 -5.90 -5.74 -0.53
CA LEU A 223 -6.42 -5.52 0.82
C LEU A 223 -7.90 -5.14 0.83
N PHE A 224 -8.36 -4.37 -0.15
CA PHE A 224 -9.69 -3.75 -0.11
C PHE A 224 -10.59 -4.08 -1.31
N GLY A 225 -10.12 -4.89 -2.25
CA GLY A 225 -10.93 -5.36 -3.37
C GLY A 225 -11.32 -4.28 -4.39
N LYS A 226 -10.58 -3.17 -4.47
CA LYS A 226 -10.89 -2.06 -5.39
C LYS A 226 -9.68 -1.60 -6.18
N GLU A 227 -9.92 -1.09 -7.37
CA GLU A 227 -8.93 -0.35 -8.13
C GLU A 227 -8.86 1.11 -7.62
N ARG A 228 -7.73 1.78 -7.84
CA ARG A 228 -7.46 3.08 -7.21
C ARG A 228 -7.75 4.28 -8.10
N SER A 229 -7.79 4.14 -9.42
CA SER A 229 -7.93 5.29 -10.33
C SER A 229 -9.31 5.92 -10.26
N ARG A 230 -10.37 5.11 -10.13
CA ARG A 230 -11.78 5.51 -9.99
C ARG A 230 -12.41 5.08 -8.67
N TYR A 231 -11.66 4.40 -7.81
CA TYR A 231 -12.12 3.84 -6.53
C TYR A 231 -13.29 2.85 -6.66
N THR A 232 -13.38 2.14 -7.77
CA THR A 232 -14.43 1.14 -8.00
C THR A 232 -14.04 -0.23 -7.46
N PHE A 233 -15.05 -0.95 -6.93
CA PHE A 233 -14.84 -2.32 -6.46
C PHE A 233 -14.70 -3.29 -7.63
N LEU A 234 -13.77 -4.22 -7.50
CA LEU A 234 -13.57 -5.28 -8.47
C LEU A 234 -14.59 -6.41 -8.24
N PRO A 235 -15.23 -6.93 -9.28
CA PRO A 235 -16.19 -8.03 -9.13
C PRO A 235 -15.60 -9.24 -8.41
N GLY A 236 -16.35 -9.80 -7.46
CA GLY A 236 -15.95 -10.97 -6.69
C GLY A 236 -14.95 -10.69 -5.57
N THR A 237 -14.65 -9.44 -5.27
CA THR A 237 -13.78 -9.05 -4.15
C THR A 237 -14.56 -8.52 -2.95
N ARG A 238 -13.84 -8.32 -1.83
CA ARG A 238 -14.37 -7.88 -0.54
C ARG A 238 -13.61 -6.68 0.01
N ASN A 239 -14.31 -5.81 0.76
CA ASN A 239 -13.72 -4.62 1.40
C ASN A 239 -13.74 -4.66 2.93
N ASP A 240 -14.09 -5.81 3.50
CA ASP A 240 -14.29 -6.01 4.93
C ASP A 240 -13.17 -6.85 5.58
N GLY A 241 -11.98 -6.85 4.96
CA GLY A 241 -10.78 -7.53 5.47
C GLY A 241 -10.24 -6.97 6.78
N PHE A 242 -10.57 -5.71 7.11
CA PHE A 242 -10.04 -5.01 8.29
C PHE A 242 -11.17 -4.35 9.07
N ILE A 243 -11.40 -4.80 10.30
CA ILE A 243 -12.39 -4.24 11.23
C ILE A 243 -11.68 -3.79 12.49
N LEU A 244 -11.77 -2.48 12.76
CA LEU A 244 -11.27 -1.88 13.99
C LEU A 244 -12.39 -1.85 15.03
N GLU A 245 -12.13 -2.40 16.21
CA GLU A 245 -13.01 -2.36 17.37
C GLU A 245 -12.49 -1.32 18.37
N CYS A 246 -13.34 -0.39 18.77
CA CYS A 246 -13.04 0.60 19.79
C CYS A 246 -14.12 0.68 20.86
N GLU A 247 -13.69 0.88 22.11
CA GLU A 247 -14.57 0.90 23.27
C GLU A 247 -15.10 2.31 23.53
N VAL A 248 -16.40 2.42 23.83
CA VAL A 248 -17.07 3.65 24.22
C VAL A 248 -16.69 4.00 25.66
N VAL A 249 -16.14 5.19 25.85
CA VAL A 249 -15.75 5.74 27.17
C VAL A 249 -16.68 6.84 27.66
N GLU A 250 -17.46 7.43 26.78
CA GLU A 250 -18.52 8.38 27.14
C GLU A 250 -19.75 8.20 26.21
N ALA A 251 -20.95 8.27 26.78
CA ALA A 251 -22.21 8.32 26.04
C ALA A 251 -23.10 9.40 26.66
N LYS A 252 -23.40 10.45 25.90
CA LYS A 252 -24.15 11.64 26.35
C LYS A 252 -25.05 12.20 25.25
N VAL A 253 -26.11 12.90 25.65
CA VAL A 253 -26.86 13.79 24.76
C VAL A 253 -26.19 15.17 24.77
N LYS A 254 -25.77 15.65 23.61
CA LYS A 254 -25.08 16.94 23.44
C LYS A 254 -25.62 17.67 22.19
N PRO A 255 -25.51 19.01 22.11
CA PRO A 255 -25.84 19.73 20.89
C PRO A 255 -24.87 19.37 19.76
N SER A 256 -25.31 19.53 18.52
CA SER A 256 -24.47 19.31 17.34
C SER A 256 -23.45 20.43 17.14
N LEU A 257 -23.85 21.68 17.47
CA LEU A 257 -22.96 22.84 17.39
C LEU A 257 -22.18 23.04 18.70
N PRO A 258 -20.89 23.33 18.64
CA PRO A 258 -20.16 23.86 19.80
C PRO A 258 -20.61 25.27 20.11
N TRP A 259 -20.36 25.72 21.34
CA TRP A 259 -20.65 27.10 21.76
C TRP A 259 -19.34 27.77 22.23
N GLY A 260 -19.31 29.10 22.12
CA GLY A 260 -18.13 29.92 22.39
C GLY A 260 -17.42 30.39 21.13
N THR A 261 -16.27 31.02 21.30
CA THR A 261 -15.46 31.53 20.18
C THR A 261 -14.59 30.40 19.63
N ALA A 262 -14.78 30.03 18.36
CA ALA A 262 -13.97 29.00 17.70
C ALA A 262 -12.59 29.55 17.30
N GLY A 263 -11.54 28.80 17.63
CA GLY A 263 -10.17 29.01 17.14
C GLY A 263 -9.90 28.29 15.83
N VAL A 264 -8.65 27.87 15.65
CA VAL A 264 -8.20 27.07 14.51
C VAL A 264 -7.76 25.67 14.99
N ASP A 265 -7.75 24.70 14.06
CA ASP A 265 -7.21 23.35 14.34
C ASP A 265 -5.66 23.35 14.38
N SER A 266 -5.05 22.21 14.62
CA SER A 266 -3.58 22.04 14.67
C SER A 266 -2.88 22.34 13.34
N TYR A 267 -3.61 22.53 12.24
CA TYR A 267 -3.10 22.92 10.94
C TYR A 267 -3.38 24.40 10.61
N GLY A 268 -3.94 25.17 11.56
CA GLY A 268 -4.32 26.57 11.35
C GLY A 268 -5.62 26.76 10.56
N ARG A 269 -6.43 25.72 10.34
CA ARG A 269 -7.68 25.77 9.58
C ARG A 269 -8.86 26.08 10.49
N LYS A 270 -9.78 26.90 10.03
CA LYS A 270 -11.04 27.16 10.74
C LYS A 270 -11.95 25.93 10.65
N PRO A 271 -12.50 25.44 11.78
CA PRO A 271 -13.42 24.31 11.77
C PRO A 271 -14.75 24.71 11.14
N VAL A 272 -15.39 23.78 10.46
CA VAL A 272 -16.75 23.92 9.91
C VAL A 272 -17.66 22.96 10.66
N PHE A 273 -18.80 23.49 11.16
CA PHE A 273 -19.77 22.71 11.91
C PHE A 273 -21.12 22.69 11.20
N THR A 274 -21.76 21.51 11.17
CA THR A 274 -23.11 21.35 10.62
C THR A 274 -24.13 21.29 11.76
N ASN A 275 -25.16 22.14 11.69
CA ASN A 275 -26.27 22.07 12.64
C ASN A 275 -27.15 20.84 12.34
N ARG A 276 -27.22 19.92 13.30
CA ARG A 276 -28.04 18.69 13.28
C ARG A 276 -29.02 18.64 14.44
N GLY A 277 -29.18 19.74 15.19
CA GLY A 277 -30.08 19.87 16.34
C GLY A 277 -29.36 19.89 17.69
N GLU A 278 -30.13 20.21 18.72
CA GLU A 278 -29.61 20.40 20.10
C GLU A 278 -29.50 19.11 20.92
N LYS A 279 -30.22 18.06 20.52
CA LYS A 279 -30.26 16.78 21.26
C LYS A 279 -29.78 15.64 20.35
N ARG A 280 -28.44 15.47 20.28
CA ARG A 280 -27.83 14.37 19.55
C ARG A 280 -27.21 13.39 20.53
N LYS A 281 -27.46 12.08 20.35
CA LYS A 281 -26.76 11.02 21.10
C LYS A 281 -25.34 10.93 20.58
N LYS A 282 -24.38 11.33 21.38
CA LYS A 282 -22.95 11.31 21.03
C LYS A 282 -22.20 10.32 21.92
N VAL A 283 -21.25 9.60 21.32
CA VAL A 283 -20.31 8.76 22.06
C VAL A 283 -18.88 9.16 21.75
N ILE A 284 -18.00 8.90 22.69
CA ILE A 284 -16.55 9.03 22.53
C ILE A 284 -15.96 7.64 22.68
N CYS A 285 -15.11 7.24 21.73
CA CYS A 285 -14.33 6.02 21.83
C CYS A 285 -12.86 6.35 22.16
N ALA A 286 -12.21 5.45 22.91
CA ALA A 286 -10.80 5.58 23.33
C ALA A 286 -9.84 5.19 22.20
N ILE A 287 -9.82 5.98 21.15
CA ILE A 287 -8.92 5.86 19.99
C ILE A 287 -8.92 7.20 19.24
N GLY A 288 -7.81 7.58 18.62
CA GLY A 288 -7.73 8.84 17.90
C GLY A 288 -6.77 8.84 16.70
N ARG A 289 -6.39 10.04 16.26
CA ARG A 289 -5.58 10.26 15.05
C ARG A 289 -4.18 9.64 15.11
N GLN A 290 -3.64 9.37 16.31
CA GLN A 290 -2.37 8.65 16.47
C GLN A 290 -2.48 7.18 16.02
N ASP A 291 -3.68 6.58 16.06
CA ASP A 291 -3.90 5.16 15.86
C ASP A 291 -4.56 4.83 14.53
N PHE A 292 -5.36 5.73 13.99
CA PHE A 292 -6.06 5.55 12.71
C PHE A 292 -6.39 6.89 12.05
N ASP A 293 -6.87 6.83 10.82
CA ASP A 293 -7.34 7.99 10.06
C ASP A 293 -8.87 7.97 9.93
N ALA A 294 -9.53 8.86 10.67
CA ALA A 294 -10.99 8.92 10.69
C ALA A 294 -11.62 9.22 9.31
N GLU A 295 -10.87 9.86 8.39
CA GLU A 295 -11.35 10.18 7.03
C GLU A 295 -11.38 8.94 6.12
N THR A 296 -10.60 7.90 6.44
CA THR A 296 -10.56 6.64 5.69
C THR A 296 -11.15 5.46 6.48
N ALA A 297 -12.02 5.74 7.43
CA ALA A 297 -12.77 4.75 8.21
C ALA A 297 -14.27 4.93 7.99
N THR A 298 -15.03 3.82 8.01
CA THR A 298 -16.47 3.82 7.87
C THR A 298 -17.10 2.95 8.97
N PRO A 299 -18.06 3.44 9.75
CA PRO A 299 -18.77 2.63 10.72
C PRO A 299 -19.42 1.40 10.07
N VAL A 300 -19.43 0.28 10.77
CA VAL A 300 -20.16 -0.93 10.35
C VAL A 300 -21.67 -0.70 10.52
N ASP A 301 -22.05 -0.04 11.61
CA ASP A 301 -23.41 0.45 11.83
C ASP A 301 -23.63 1.73 11.01
N GLU A 302 -24.48 1.66 10.00
CA GLU A 302 -24.76 2.76 9.05
C GLU A 302 -25.44 3.98 9.68
N GLY A 303 -26.05 3.82 10.86
CA GLY A 303 -26.64 4.92 11.64
C GLY A 303 -25.61 5.75 12.41
N ILE A 304 -24.33 5.42 12.38
CA ILE A 304 -23.26 6.16 13.05
C ILE A 304 -22.62 7.15 12.10
N LEU A 305 -22.47 8.39 12.54
CA LEU A 305 -21.71 9.42 11.86
C LEU A 305 -20.39 9.70 12.59
N ILE A 306 -19.28 9.61 11.91
CA ILE A 306 -17.99 10.08 12.42
C ILE A 306 -17.98 11.62 12.38
N LEU A 307 -17.86 12.25 13.57
CA LEU A 307 -17.79 13.70 13.68
C LEU A 307 -16.34 14.21 13.55
N GLY A 308 -15.37 13.36 13.90
CA GLY A 308 -13.96 13.66 13.86
C GLY A 308 -13.19 12.95 14.96
N ALA A 309 -11.87 13.18 14.99
CA ALA A 309 -11.01 12.63 16.01
C ALA A 309 -9.99 13.66 16.49
N SER A 310 -9.70 13.65 17.80
CA SER A 310 -8.51 14.27 18.39
C SER A 310 -7.32 13.30 18.29
N SER A 311 -6.23 13.57 18.98
CA SER A 311 -5.09 12.64 19.04
C SER A 311 -5.49 11.24 19.53
N ASP A 312 -6.40 11.16 20.51
CA ASP A 312 -6.71 9.96 21.28
C ASP A 312 -8.23 9.75 21.56
N HIS A 313 -9.11 10.60 21.01
CA HIS A 313 -10.57 10.50 21.12
C HIS A 313 -11.23 10.50 19.74
N LEU A 314 -12.10 9.53 19.51
CA LEU A 314 -12.99 9.48 18.35
C LEU A 314 -14.39 9.90 18.78
N MET A 315 -14.91 10.97 18.15
CA MET A 315 -16.26 11.49 18.41
C MET A 315 -17.22 10.99 17.35
N LEU A 316 -18.29 10.34 17.80
CA LEU A 316 -19.35 9.79 16.96
C LEU A 316 -20.71 10.36 17.34
N ASP A 317 -21.57 10.55 16.34
CA ASP A 317 -22.99 10.76 16.53
C ASP A 317 -23.71 9.43 16.24
N VAL A 318 -24.40 8.91 17.21
CA VAL A 318 -25.09 7.60 17.17
C VAL A 318 -26.63 7.76 17.24
N THR A 319 -27.13 8.97 16.97
CA THR A 319 -28.56 9.28 17.10
C THR A 319 -29.42 8.44 16.18
N ASP A 320 -28.92 8.17 14.98
CA ASP A 320 -29.65 7.46 13.93
C ASP A 320 -29.31 5.94 13.89
N SER A 321 -28.46 5.47 14.86
CA SER A 321 -28.16 4.06 15.04
C SER A 321 -29.38 3.28 15.58
N VAL A 322 -29.54 2.06 15.10
CA VAL A 322 -30.56 1.14 15.66
C VAL A 322 -30.18 0.58 17.03
N LYS A 323 -28.88 0.59 17.34
CA LYS A 323 -28.34 0.18 18.65
C LYS A 323 -28.22 1.37 19.58
N GLU A 324 -28.60 1.20 20.83
CA GLU A 324 -28.30 2.16 21.89
C GLU A 324 -26.93 1.89 22.49
N TYR A 325 -26.02 2.84 22.34
CA TYR A 325 -24.64 2.73 22.83
C TYR A 325 -24.50 3.29 24.25
N LYS A 326 -23.78 2.58 25.10
CA LYS A 326 -23.40 2.96 26.46
C LYS A 326 -21.90 2.76 26.70
N VAL A 327 -21.39 3.28 27.81
CA VAL A 327 -19.99 3.08 28.21
C VAL A 327 -19.69 1.58 28.33
N GLY A 328 -18.57 1.15 27.76
CA GLY A 328 -18.14 -0.25 27.66
C GLY A 328 -18.62 -0.98 26.41
N ASP A 329 -19.54 -0.40 25.62
CA ASP A 329 -19.92 -0.98 24.34
C ASP A 329 -18.82 -0.80 23.29
N ILE A 330 -18.84 -1.70 22.29
CA ILE A 330 -17.85 -1.70 21.21
C ILE A 330 -18.49 -1.14 19.93
N VAL A 331 -17.79 -0.19 19.33
CA VAL A 331 -18.05 0.32 17.97
C VAL A 331 -17.09 -0.34 17.00
N GLU A 332 -17.60 -0.81 15.88
CA GLU A 332 -16.82 -1.43 14.80
C GLU A 332 -16.72 -0.49 13.59
N LEU A 333 -15.50 -0.34 13.06
CA LEU A 333 -15.19 0.48 11.89
C LEU A 333 -14.51 -0.37 10.82
N ARG A 334 -14.97 -0.30 9.58
CA ARG A 334 -14.23 -0.78 8.40
C ARG A 334 -13.13 0.24 8.10
N LEU A 335 -11.91 -0.25 7.91
CA LEU A 335 -10.77 0.62 7.65
C LEU A 335 -10.42 0.67 6.17
N GLY A 336 -10.10 1.88 5.67
CA GLY A 336 -9.42 2.08 4.42
C GLY A 336 -7.90 2.16 4.58
N TYR A 337 -7.19 2.51 3.50
CA TYR A 337 -5.74 2.37 3.40
C TYR A 337 -4.95 3.11 4.49
N PHE A 338 -5.20 4.41 4.69
CA PHE A 338 -4.44 5.18 5.70
C PHE A 338 -4.78 4.79 7.12
N SER A 339 -6.02 4.37 7.38
CA SER A 339 -6.41 3.82 8.69
C SER A 339 -5.68 2.51 8.99
N VAL A 340 -5.60 1.58 8.02
CA VAL A 340 -4.84 0.33 8.17
C VAL A 340 -3.36 0.62 8.40
N LEU A 341 -2.76 1.52 7.60
CA LEU A 341 -1.35 1.88 7.73
C LEU A 341 -1.04 2.42 9.14
N ARG A 342 -1.86 3.34 9.66
CA ARG A 342 -1.68 3.88 11.02
C ARG A 342 -1.93 2.83 12.09
N ALA A 343 -3.01 2.06 11.99
CA ALA A 343 -3.32 1.02 12.96
C ALA A 343 -2.21 -0.03 13.07
N PHE A 344 -1.56 -0.39 11.95
CA PHE A 344 -0.41 -1.31 11.98
C PHE A 344 0.84 -0.70 12.62
N THR A 345 1.08 0.59 12.46
CA THR A 345 2.23 1.28 13.06
C THR A 345 1.99 1.68 14.51
N SER A 346 0.73 1.78 14.96
CA SER A 346 0.41 2.10 16.34
C SER A 346 0.77 0.93 17.28
N PRO A 347 1.53 1.17 18.36
CA PRO A 347 1.78 0.16 19.40
C PRO A 347 0.55 -0.08 20.28
N TYR A 348 -0.45 0.78 20.26
CA TYR A 348 -1.64 0.73 21.12
C TYR A 348 -2.79 -0.08 20.53
N VAL A 349 -2.80 -0.31 19.21
CA VAL A 349 -3.80 -1.13 18.54
C VAL A 349 -3.34 -2.58 18.53
N GLU A 350 -4.07 -3.47 19.17
CA GLU A 350 -3.82 -4.92 19.15
C GLU A 350 -4.21 -5.49 17.76
N LYS A 351 -3.32 -6.25 17.09
CA LYS A 351 -3.57 -6.88 15.78
C LYS A 351 -3.99 -8.34 16.00
N ILE A 352 -5.21 -8.68 15.55
CA ILE A 352 -5.77 -10.02 15.68
C ILE A 352 -5.98 -10.62 14.30
N PHE A 353 -5.12 -11.57 13.94
CA PHE A 353 -5.19 -12.27 12.66
C PHE A 353 -6.17 -13.44 12.74
N LEU A 354 -7.22 -13.41 11.90
CA LEU A 354 -8.28 -14.40 11.84
C LEU A 354 -8.13 -15.25 10.58
N LYS A 355 -7.95 -16.55 10.77
CA LYS A 355 -7.75 -17.54 9.67
C LYS A 355 -9.06 -18.06 9.09
N LYS A 356 -10.21 -17.69 9.67
CA LYS A 356 -11.55 -18.12 9.23
C LYS A 356 -12.30 -16.98 8.56
#